data_076124bc727201537e3a39d3f684eb5d
#
_entry.id   076124bc727201537e3a39d3f684eb5d
#
_cell.length_a   1.000
_cell.length_b   1.000
_cell.length_c   1.000
_cell.angle_alpha   90.00
_cell.angle_beta   90.00
_cell.angle_gamma   90.00
#
_symmetry.space_group_name_H-M   'P 1'
#
loop_
_entity.id
_entity.type
_entity.pdbx_description
1 polymer ?
#
loop_
_entity_poly.entity_id
_entity_poly.type
_entity_poly.pdbx_seq_one_letter_code
_entity_poly.pdbx_strand_id
1 'polypeptide(L)'
;MGYKVGDMVVYPRHGAAKVEAITERTVKGVTREYLQLSVLSSDGLVINVPVENAKKVGVRDIVGAKEVAKVFEILRTPIIEKEMNWSRRYKLNVEKIATGDVNKIAEVVRDLAQRDVDEHGLSAGEKRMLTKARSILTSEIALSEHLDENEAQRLLDVNLGYEAPRPGDEDHHTEAPEEAAMDTLARVEAENKK
;
A
#
# COMPACT_ATOMS: atom_id res chain seq x y z
N MET A 1 23.26 5.20 -11.68
CA MET A 1 23.47 4.74 -10.30
C MET A 1 23.01 3.29 -10.22
N GLY A 2 23.82 2.42 -9.63
CA GLY A 2 23.48 1.00 -9.40
C GLY A 2 22.83 0.84 -8.03
N TYR A 3 21.95 -0.14 -7.89
CA TYR A 3 21.37 -0.55 -6.60
C TYR A 3 22.42 -1.24 -5.74
N LYS A 4 22.31 -1.11 -4.41
CA LYS A 4 23.18 -1.77 -3.43
C LYS A 4 22.33 -2.52 -2.42
N VAL A 5 22.90 -3.56 -1.84
CA VAL A 5 22.28 -4.25 -0.69
C VAL A 5 22.13 -3.26 0.45
N GLY A 6 20.96 -3.23 1.05
CA GLY A 6 20.56 -2.27 2.08
C GLY A 6 19.83 -1.03 1.56
N ASP A 7 19.84 -0.74 0.26
CA ASP A 7 19.09 0.38 -0.30
C ASP A 7 17.60 0.21 -0.06
N MET A 8 16.94 1.32 0.28
CA MET A 8 15.49 1.41 0.39
C MET A 8 14.92 1.97 -0.90
N VAL A 9 13.96 1.25 -1.48
CA VAL A 9 13.34 1.58 -2.77
C VAL A 9 11.82 1.44 -2.66
N VAL A 10 11.10 2.02 -3.62
CA VAL A 10 9.66 1.76 -3.79
C VAL A 10 9.45 0.82 -4.96
N TYR A 11 8.68 -0.25 -4.72
CA TYR A 11 8.18 -1.12 -5.78
C TYR A 11 6.70 -0.84 -6.03
N PRO A 12 6.28 -0.53 -7.27
CA PRO A 12 4.89 -0.22 -7.59
C PRO A 12 3.92 -1.29 -7.06
N ARG A 13 2.77 -0.87 -6.57
CA ARG A 13 1.72 -1.71 -5.95
C ARG A 13 2.07 -2.35 -4.60
N HIS A 14 3.34 -2.33 -4.19
CA HIS A 14 3.78 -2.98 -2.95
C HIS A 14 4.39 -2.00 -1.95
N GLY A 15 4.74 -0.77 -2.39
CA GLY A 15 5.30 0.26 -1.52
C GLY A 15 6.79 0.09 -1.25
N ALA A 16 7.21 0.51 -0.07
CA ALA A 16 8.61 0.49 0.33
C ALA A 16 9.15 -0.94 0.47
N ALA A 17 10.36 -1.14 -0.03
CA ALA A 17 11.05 -2.41 0.00
C ALA A 17 12.56 -2.19 0.21
N LYS A 18 13.20 -3.13 0.89
CA LYS A 18 14.64 -3.15 1.10
C LYS A 18 15.33 -4.09 0.11
N VAL A 19 16.42 -3.67 -0.47
CA VAL A 19 17.29 -4.55 -1.27
C VAL A 19 18.03 -5.49 -0.32
N GLU A 20 17.58 -6.73 -0.20
CA GLU A 20 18.20 -7.74 0.68
C GLU A 20 19.43 -8.38 0.05
N ALA A 21 19.39 -8.63 -1.26
CA ALA A 21 20.49 -9.22 -2.00
C ALA A 21 20.45 -8.82 -3.47
N ILE A 22 21.61 -8.89 -4.12
CA ILE A 22 21.76 -8.85 -5.57
C ILE A 22 22.38 -10.21 -5.95
N THR A 23 21.63 -11.01 -6.72
CA THR A 23 22.00 -12.38 -7.04
C THR A 23 22.04 -12.60 -8.54
N GLU A 24 23.04 -13.34 -9.01
CA GLU A 24 23.07 -13.80 -10.39
C GLU A 24 22.22 -15.06 -10.57
N ARG A 25 21.42 -15.08 -11.63
CA ARG A 25 20.64 -16.27 -12.02
C ARG A 25 20.78 -16.52 -13.52
N THR A 26 21.06 -17.78 -13.85
CA THR A 26 21.09 -18.22 -15.25
C THR A 26 19.76 -18.86 -15.61
N VAL A 27 19.04 -18.22 -16.54
CA VAL A 27 17.78 -18.73 -17.08
C VAL A 27 17.92 -18.91 -18.58
N LYS A 28 17.71 -20.13 -19.06
CA LYS A 28 17.85 -20.48 -20.49
C LYS A 28 19.21 -20.09 -21.10
N GLY A 29 20.30 -20.27 -20.33
CA GLY A 29 21.67 -19.96 -20.78
C GLY A 29 22.05 -18.46 -20.73
N VAL A 30 21.18 -17.59 -20.26
CA VAL A 30 21.46 -16.15 -20.08
C VAL A 30 21.58 -15.85 -18.58
N THR A 31 22.75 -15.38 -18.17
CA THR A 31 23.01 -14.94 -16.79
C THR A 31 22.61 -13.48 -16.64
N ARG A 32 21.81 -13.19 -15.60
CA ARG A 32 21.36 -11.84 -15.25
C ARG A 32 21.42 -11.61 -13.76
N GLU A 33 21.67 -10.37 -13.38
CA GLU A 33 21.57 -9.94 -11.98
C GLU A 33 20.12 -9.64 -11.61
N TYR A 34 19.71 -10.07 -10.41
CA TYR A 34 18.39 -9.85 -9.84
C TYR A 34 18.50 -9.12 -8.52
N LEU A 35 17.69 -8.09 -8.35
CA LEU A 35 17.39 -7.49 -7.04
C LEU A 35 16.44 -8.41 -6.29
N GLN A 36 16.78 -8.76 -5.08
CA GLN A 36 15.89 -9.41 -4.13
C GLN A 36 15.35 -8.34 -3.19
N LEU A 37 14.07 -7.98 -3.36
CA LEU A 37 13.40 -6.91 -2.63
C LEU A 37 12.49 -7.51 -1.56
N SER A 38 12.75 -7.19 -0.29
CA SER A 38 11.86 -7.51 0.83
C SER A 38 10.89 -6.36 1.03
N VAL A 39 9.59 -6.62 0.88
CA VAL A 39 8.53 -5.61 1.01
C VAL A 39 8.23 -5.35 2.47
N LEU A 40 8.31 -4.08 2.91
CA LEU A 40 8.15 -3.72 4.32
C LEU A 40 6.70 -3.83 4.81
N SER A 41 5.74 -3.51 3.94
CA SER A 41 4.31 -3.55 4.25
C SER A 41 3.67 -4.95 4.19
N SER A 42 4.47 -6.01 3.98
CA SER A 42 3.97 -7.37 3.82
C SER A 42 5.01 -8.37 4.31
N ASP A 43 4.79 -8.94 5.49
CA ASP A 43 5.70 -9.90 6.10
C ASP A 43 6.01 -11.07 5.16
N GLY A 44 7.30 -11.28 4.95
CA GLY A 44 7.83 -12.40 4.15
C GLY A 44 7.65 -12.27 2.63
N LEU A 45 7.09 -11.16 2.10
CA LEU A 45 6.99 -10.98 0.67
C LEU A 45 8.33 -10.55 0.08
N VAL A 46 8.95 -11.44 -0.68
CA VAL A 46 10.19 -11.18 -1.41
C VAL A 46 9.94 -11.18 -2.91
N ILE A 47 10.32 -10.07 -3.58
CA ILE A 47 10.16 -9.88 -5.01
C ILE A 47 11.53 -9.92 -5.68
N ASN A 48 11.67 -10.73 -6.73
CA ASN A 48 12.90 -10.78 -7.53
C ASN A 48 12.70 -10.02 -8.85
N VAL A 49 13.53 -9.00 -9.08
CA VAL A 49 13.45 -8.13 -10.26
C VAL A 49 14.79 -8.11 -10.97
N PRO A 50 14.85 -8.39 -12.30
CA PRO A 50 16.08 -8.20 -13.04
C PRO A 50 16.56 -6.75 -12.92
N VAL A 51 17.83 -6.52 -12.58
CA VAL A 51 18.40 -5.17 -12.38
C VAL A 51 18.17 -4.28 -13.60
N GLU A 52 18.35 -4.83 -14.80
CA GLU A 52 18.14 -4.13 -16.08
C GLU A 52 16.69 -3.65 -16.30
N ASN A 53 15.73 -4.31 -15.65
CA ASN A 53 14.31 -4.01 -15.76
C ASN A 53 13.76 -3.20 -14.58
N ALA A 54 14.51 -3.03 -13.51
CA ALA A 54 14.03 -2.40 -12.28
C ALA A 54 13.37 -1.03 -12.54
N LYS A 55 14.05 -0.14 -13.28
CA LYS A 55 13.48 1.16 -13.68
C LYS A 55 12.26 1.04 -14.60
N LYS A 56 12.26 0.06 -15.51
CA LYS A 56 11.15 -0.14 -16.47
C LYS A 56 9.89 -0.61 -15.75
N VAL A 57 10.02 -1.42 -14.71
CA VAL A 57 8.89 -1.85 -13.88
C VAL A 57 8.50 -0.82 -12.82
N GLY A 58 9.21 0.32 -12.74
CA GLY A 58 8.86 1.44 -11.89
C GLY A 58 9.52 1.42 -10.50
N VAL A 59 10.59 0.64 -10.29
CA VAL A 59 11.39 0.75 -9.05
C VAL A 59 12.03 2.13 -9.00
N ARG A 60 11.81 2.84 -7.91
CA ARG A 60 12.31 4.20 -7.67
C ARG A 60 12.81 4.38 -6.24
N ASP A 61 13.51 5.48 -6.02
CA ASP A 61 13.94 5.89 -4.69
C ASP A 61 12.73 6.34 -3.84
N ILE A 62 12.90 6.32 -2.51
CA ILE A 62 11.94 6.88 -1.56
C ILE A 62 11.84 8.39 -1.82
N VAL A 63 10.63 8.94 -1.69
CA VAL A 63 10.42 10.39 -1.84
C VAL A 63 11.05 11.16 -0.69
N GLY A 64 11.44 12.40 -0.94
CA GLY A 64 11.95 13.29 0.12
C GLY A 64 10.84 14.12 0.77
N ALA A 65 11.17 14.80 1.86
CA ALA A 65 10.25 15.60 2.68
C ALA A 65 9.38 16.61 1.90
N LYS A 66 9.90 17.18 0.81
CA LYS A 66 9.11 18.08 -0.05
C LYS A 66 7.92 17.40 -0.71
N GLU A 67 8.10 16.15 -1.12
CA GLU A 67 7.05 15.37 -1.75
C GLU A 67 6.06 14.85 -0.69
N VAL A 68 6.55 14.49 0.51
CA VAL A 68 5.68 14.16 1.65
C VAL A 68 4.80 15.34 2.04
N ALA A 69 5.34 16.58 2.04
CA ALA A 69 4.53 17.78 2.29
C ALA A 69 3.36 17.92 1.28
N LYS A 70 3.59 17.63 -0.01
CA LYS A 70 2.52 17.62 -1.03
C LYS A 70 1.50 16.50 -0.77
N VAL A 71 1.96 15.32 -0.36
CA VAL A 71 1.08 14.23 0.06
C VAL A 71 0.13 14.72 1.15
N PHE A 72 0.63 15.39 2.17
CA PHE A 72 -0.20 15.94 3.25
C PHE A 72 -1.18 17.02 2.76
N GLU A 73 -0.77 17.86 1.80
CA GLU A 73 -1.68 18.82 1.15
C GLU A 73 -2.82 18.10 0.41
N ILE A 74 -2.52 17.04 -0.34
CA ILE A 74 -3.52 16.23 -1.03
C ILE A 74 -4.51 15.62 -0.04
N LEU A 75 -4.01 15.03 1.07
CA LEU A 75 -4.87 14.39 2.08
C LEU A 75 -5.85 15.37 2.74
N ARG A 76 -5.43 16.63 2.96
CA ARG A 76 -6.26 17.69 3.54
C ARG A 76 -7.25 18.32 2.56
N THR A 77 -7.01 18.17 1.26
CA THR A 77 -7.82 18.83 0.22
C THR A 77 -9.12 18.05 0.00
N PRO A 78 -10.30 18.68 0.18
CA PRO A 78 -11.58 18.01 -0.08
C PRO A 78 -11.72 17.57 -1.54
N ILE A 79 -12.46 16.47 -1.76
CA ILE A 79 -12.79 16.00 -3.11
C ILE A 79 -13.79 16.97 -3.74
N ILE A 80 -13.45 17.53 -4.91
CA ILE A 80 -14.30 18.44 -5.65
C ILE A 80 -15.25 17.66 -6.57
N GLU A 81 -14.75 16.64 -7.25
CA GLU A 81 -15.52 15.81 -8.19
C GLU A 81 -15.54 14.36 -7.73
N LYS A 82 -16.74 13.79 -7.58
CA LYS A 82 -16.93 12.38 -7.18
C LYS A 82 -17.34 11.54 -8.39
N GLU A 83 -16.53 10.56 -8.76
CA GLU A 83 -16.94 9.53 -9.73
C GLU A 83 -18.00 8.64 -9.08
N MET A 84 -19.24 8.74 -9.58
CA MET A 84 -20.39 8.03 -9.03
C MET A 84 -20.45 6.56 -9.46
N ASN A 85 -19.90 6.21 -10.63
CA ASN A 85 -19.89 4.83 -11.10
C ASN A 85 -18.84 4.00 -10.35
N TRP A 86 -19.31 3.04 -9.55
CA TRP A 86 -18.43 2.18 -8.73
C TRP A 86 -17.36 1.44 -9.55
N SER A 87 -17.75 0.80 -10.64
CA SER A 87 -16.82 0.00 -11.46
C SER A 87 -15.72 0.87 -12.07
N ARG A 88 -16.08 2.05 -12.55
CA ARG A 88 -15.14 3.02 -13.13
C ARG A 88 -14.19 3.56 -12.06
N ARG A 89 -14.72 3.95 -10.90
CA ARG A 89 -13.94 4.44 -9.77
C ARG A 89 -12.96 3.38 -9.28
N TYR A 90 -13.44 2.14 -9.09
CA TYR A 90 -12.59 1.03 -8.65
C TYR A 90 -11.41 0.81 -9.61
N LYS A 91 -11.68 0.79 -10.93
CA LYS A 91 -10.64 0.64 -11.96
C LYS A 91 -9.63 1.78 -11.93
N LEU A 92 -10.10 3.03 -11.86
CA LEU A 92 -9.23 4.21 -11.79
C LEU A 92 -8.31 4.17 -10.54
N ASN A 93 -8.84 3.79 -9.39
CA ASN A 93 -8.05 3.67 -8.16
C ASN A 93 -7.01 2.54 -8.27
N VAL A 94 -7.35 1.40 -8.86
CA VAL A 94 -6.38 0.32 -9.14
C VAL A 94 -5.26 0.83 -10.05
N GLU A 95 -5.59 1.59 -11.09
CA GLU A 95 -4.61 2.19 -12.01
C GLU A 95 -3.72 3.21 -11.30
N LYS A 96 -4.29 4.09 -10.45
CA LYS A 96 -3.53 5.05 -9.64
C LYS A 96 -2.50 4.35 -8.75
N ILE A 97 -2.90 3.31 -8.01
CA ILE A 97 -1.99 2.52 -7.14
C ILE A 97 -0.92 1.82 -7.98
N ALA A 98 -1.28 1.33 -9.16
CA ALA A 98 -0.36 0.61 -10.04
C ALA A 98 0.78 1.48 -10.58
N THR A 99 0.61 2.80 -10.63
CA THR A 99 1.68 3.72 -11.06
C THR A 99 2.85 3.79 -10.08
N GLY A 100 2.64 3.49 -8.79
CA GLY A 100 3.62 3.70 -7.74
C GLY A 100 3.89 5.17 -7.40
N ASP A 101 3.11 6.11 -7.96
CA ASP A 101 3.20 7.54 -7.67
C ASP A 101 2.55 7.84 -6.32
N VAL A 102 3.35 8.38 -5.40
CA VAL A 102 2.91 8.66 -4.01
C VAL A 102 1.73 9.63 -3.96
N ASN A 103 1.68 10.64 -4.85
CA ASN A 103 0.60 11.62 -4.88
C ASN A 103 -0.71 10.97 -5.34
N LYS A 104 -0.66 10.08 -6.34
CA LYS A 104 -1.83 9.32 -6.79
C LYS A 104 -2.33 8.34 -5.74
N ILE A 105 -1.42 7.75 -4.97
CA ILE A 105 -1.79 6.88 -3.85
C ILE A 105 -2.46 7.69 -2.75
N ALA A 106 -1.95 8.89 -2.44
CA ALA A 106 -2.56 9.82 -1.49
C ALA A 106 -3.99 10.24 -1.92
N GLU A 107 -4.21 10.49 -3.21
CA GLU A 107 -5.57 10.74 -3.74
C GLU A 107 -6.51 9.55 -3.47
N VAL A 108 -6.05 8.31 -3.71
CA VAL A 108 -6.87 7.11 -3.45
C VAL A 108 -7.20 6.98 -1.98
N VAL A 109 -6.23 7.20 -1.10
CA VAL A 109 -6.43 7.15 0.36
C VAL A 109 -7.45 8.20 0.80
N ARG A 110 -7.27 9.45 0.38
CA ARG A 110 -8.21 10.56 0.67
C ARG A 110 -9.62 10.25 0.18
N ASP A 111 -9.73 9.86 -1.10
CA ASP A 111 -11.02 9.67 -1.77
C ASP A 111 -11.83 8.53 -1.13
N LEU A 112 -11.17 7.43 -0.78
CA LEU A 112 -11.82 6.30 -0.12
C LEU A 112 -12.10 6.60 1.36
N ALA A 113 -11.19 7.26 2.08
CA ALA A 113 -11.40 7.64 3.47
C ALA A 113 -12.58 8.60 3.63
N GLN A 114 -12.65 9.64 2.80
CA GLN A 114 -13.78 10.57 2.82
C GLN A 114 -15.11 9.89 2.47
N ARG A 115 -15.08 8.96 1.50
CA ARG A 115 -16.27 8.21 1.11
C ARG A 115 -16.76 7.28 2.23
N ASP A 116 -15.86 6.66 2.98
CA ASP A 116 -16.22 5.79 4.11
C ASP A 116 -17.03 6.55 5.17
N VAL A 117 -16.68 7.81 5.39
CA VAL A 117 -17.42 8.71 6.30
C VAL A 117 -18.74 9.17 5.70
N ASP A 118 -18.72 9.68 4.46
CA ASP A 118 -19.89 10.32 3.82
C ASP A 118 -21.02 9.34 3.47
N GLU A 119 -20.69 8.13 3.01
CA GLU A 119 -21.64 7.16 2.47
C GLU A 119 -21.92 5.97 3.41
N HIS A 120 -21.50 6.08 4.68
CA HIS A 120 -21.71 5.09 5.73
C HIS A 120 -21.12 3.71 5.40
N GLY A 121 -20.01 3.71 4.70
CA GLY A 121 -19.18 2.53 4.48
C GLY A 121 -18.73 2.31 3.03
N LEU A 122 -17.64 1.56 2.92
CA LEU A 122 -17.06 1.11 1.65
C LEU A 122 -17.46 -0.32 1.36
N SER A 123 -17.51 -0.70 0.07
CA SER A 123 -17.57 -2.10 -0.32
C SER A 123 -16.35 -2.87 0.19
N ALA A 124 -16.47 -4.19 0.36
CA ALA A 124 -15.35 -5.04 0.79
C ALA A 124 -14.09 -4.90 -0.09
N GLY A 125 -14.28 -4.67 -1.40
CA GLY A 125 -13.17 -4.41 -2.33
C GLY A 125 -12.49 -3.07 -2.08
N GLU A 126 -13.26 -2.01 -1.84
CA GLU A 126 -12.75 -0.67 -1.54
C GLU A 126 -12.07 -0.62 -0.16
N LYS A 127 -12.60 -1.33 0.86
CA LYS A 127 -11.94 -1.47 2.17
C LYS A 127 -10.56 -2.08 2.05
N ARG A 128 -10.43 -3.21 1.34
CA ARG A 128 -9.12 -3.83 1.08
C ARG A 128 -8.17 -2.91 0.30
N MET A 129 -8.72 -2.15 -0.66
CA MET A 129 -7.94 -1.19 -1.44
C MET A 129 -7.44 -0.04 -0.57
N LEU A 130 -8.28 0.51 0.29
CA LEU A 130 -7.91 1.57 1.24
C LEU A 130 -6.83 1.09 2.20
N THR A 131 -7.01 -0.08 2.83
CA THR A 131 -6.01 -0.67 3.72
C THR A 131 -4.66 -0.82 3.02
N LYS A 132 -4.66 -1.35 1.80
CA LYS A 132 -3.43 -1.52 1.02
C LYS A 132 -2.78 -0.18 0.65
N ALA A 133 -3.57 0.79 0.18
CA ALA A 133 -3.06 2.11 -0.19
C ALA A 133 -2.49 2.86 1.03
N ARG A 134 -3.14 2.76 2.19
CA ARG A 134 -2.65 3.32 3.46
C ARG A 134 -1.31 2.70 3.84
N SER A 135 -1.20 1.37 3.85
CA SER A 135 0.04 0.66 4.18
C SER A 135 1.21 1.07 3.27
N ILE A 136 0.99 1.18 1.96
CA ILE A 136 1.99 1.66 1.00
C ILE A 136 2.43 3.09 1.35
N LEU A 137 1.48 3.99 1.61
CA LEU A 137 1.76 5.39 1.89
C LEU A 137 2.47 5.57 3.23
N THR A 138 2.00 4.88 4.28
CA THR A 138 2.59 4.90 5.63
C THR A 138 4.04 4.44 5.60
N SER A 139 4.33 3.31 4.92
CA SER A 139 5.70 2.79 4.84
C SER A 139 6.68 3.76 4.15
N GLU A 140 6.22 4.48 3.14
CA GLU A 140 7.05 5.47 2.44
C GLU A 140 7.24 6.75 3.27
N ILE A 141 6.19 7.24 3.95
CA ILE A 141 6.27 8.39 4.86
C ILE A 141 7.22 8.07 6.04
N ALA A 142 7.09 6.89 6.65
CA ALA A 142 7.94 6.46 7.76
C ALA A 142 9.43 6.53 7.38
N LEU A 143 9.79 6.02 6.22
CA LEU A 143 11.17 6.06 5.73
C LEU A 143 11.64 7.47 5.37
N SER A 144 10.78 8.27 4.73
CA SER A 144 11.12 9.64 4.31
C SER A 144 11.33 10.58 5.50
N GLU A 145 10.51 10.45 6.53
CA GLU A 145 10.52 11.31 7.72
C GLU A 145 11.30 10.71 8.91
N HIS A 146 11.89 9.52 8.72
CA HIS A 146 12.62 8.79 9.78
C HIS A 146 11.78 8.50 11.03
N LEU A 147 10.52 8.13 10.82
CA LEU A 147 9.54 7.81 11.85
C LEU A 147 9.35 6.30 11.97
N ASP A 148 8.80 5.86 13.09
CA ASP A 148 8.23 4.52 13.16
C ASP A 148 6.88 4.43 12.42
N GLU A 149 6.41 3.20 12.18
CA GLU A 149 5.19 2.97 11.41
C GLU A 149 3.94 3.54 12.11
N ASN A 150 3.87 3.47 13.43
CA ASN A 150 2.76 4.01 14.21
C ASN A 150 2.73 5.54 14.16
N GLU A 151 3.90 6.19 14.23
CA GLU A 151 4.01 7.65 14.10
C GLU A 151 3.59 8.11 12.70
N ALA A 152 4.06 7.43 11.66
CA ALA A 152 3.66 7.72 10.28
C ALA A 152 2.16 7.52 10.05
N GLN A 153 1.58 6.46 10.65
CA GLN A 153 0.15 6.20 10.62
C GLN A 153 -0.65 7.32 11.28
N ARG A 154 -0.23 7.78 12.47
CA ARG A 154 -0.86 8.92 13.16
C ARG A 154 -0.80 10.21 12.32
N LEU A 155 0.35 10.50 11.69
CA LEU A 155 0.47 11.64 10.80
C LEU A 155 -0.50 11.56 9.63
N LEU A 156 -0.65 10.39 9.04
CA LEU A 156 -1.60 10.14 7.96
C LEU A 156 -3.03 10.39 8.43
N ASP A 157 -3.41 9.89 9.60
CA ASP A 157 -4.75 10.04 10.17
C ASP A 157 -5.07 11.50 10.49
N VAL A 158 -4.17 12.22 11.12
CA VAL A 158 -4.32 13.67 11.39
C VAL A 158 -4.53 14.45 10.09
N ASN A 159 -3.80 14.11 9.02
CA ASN A 159 -3.92 14.80 7.74
C ASN A 159 -5.20 14.42 6.97
N LEU A 160 -5.84 13.30 7.30
CA LEU A 160 -7.16 12.92 6.81
C LEU A 160 -8.31 13.56 7.63
N GLY A 161 -8.00 14.28 8.71
CA GLY A 161 -8.98 14.87 9.61
C GLY A 161 -9.53 13.93 10.68
N TYR A 162 -8.91 12.77 10.87
CA TYR A 162 -9.22 11.91 12.00
C TYR A 162 -8.57 12.47 13.28
N GLU A 163 -9.27 12.39 14.41
CA GLU A 163 -8.66 12.71 15.70
C GLU A 163 -7.51 11.73 15.96
N ALA A 164 -6.34 12.27 16.32
CA ALA A 164 -5.22 11.42 16.72
C ALA A 164 -5.64 10.57 17.94
N PRO A 165 -5.44 9.25 17.92
CA PRO A 165 -5.66 8.41 19.09
C PRO A 165 -4.88 9.00 20.28
N ARG A 166 -5.54 9.19 21.43
CA ARG A 166 -4.87 9.68 22.62
C ARG A 166 -3.86 8.65 23.10
N PRO A 167 -2.71 9.07 23.67
CA PRO A 167 -1.81 8.14 24.32
C PRO A 167 -2.57 7.39 25.43
N GLY A 168 -2.85 6.10 25.22
CA GLY A 168 -3.66 5.29 26.13
C GLY A 168 -4.83 4.56 25.48
N ASP A 169 -5.22 4.92 24.27
CA ASP A 169 -6.19 4.17 23.46
C ASP A 169 -5.46 3.03 22.70
N GLU A 170 -4.77 2.17 23.48
CA GLU A 170 -4.16 0.96 22.90
C GLU A 170 -5.27 -0.03 22.51
N ASP A 171 -5.27 -0.34 21.23
CA ASP A 171 -5.81 -1.54 20.60
C ASP A 171 -7.25 -1.98 20.94
N HIS A 172 -8.20 -1.37 20.24
CA HIS A 172 -9.42 -2.06 19.84
C HIS A 172 -9.57 -2.08 18.30
N HIS A 173 -8.51 -2.35 17.56
CA HIS A 173 -8.68 -2.92 16.23
C HIS A 173 -8.76 -4.43 16.37
N THR A 174 -9.98 -4.84 16.65
CA THR A 174 -10.54 -6.16 16.52
C THR A 174 -9.84 -6.97 15.45
N GLU A 175 -9.20 -8.02 15.92
CA GLU A 175 -9.10 -9.27 15.17
C GLU A 175 -10.45 -9.54 14.52
N ALA A 176 -10.50 -9.45 13.19
CA ALA A 176 -11.64 -10.01 12.48
C ALA A 176 -11.65 -11.53 12.80
N PRO A 177 -12.75 -12.08 13.27
CA PRO A 177 -12.78 -13.48 13.62
C PRO A 177 -12.55 -14.33 12.37
N GLU A 178 -11.40 -14.96 12.30
CA GLU A 178 -11.05 -15.95 11.27
C GLU A 178 -12.03 -17.15 11.27
N GLU A 179 -12.80 -17.32 12.31
CA GLU A 179 -13.78 -18.39 12.44
C GLU A 179 -14.99 -18.28 11.50
N ALA A 180 -15.35 -17.06 11.01
CA ALA A 180 -16.51 -16.92 10.14
C ALA A 180 -16.27 -17.37 8.69
N ALA A 181 -15.01 -17.48 8.26
CA ALA A 181 -14.67 -17.89 6.89
C ALA A 181 -14.62 -19.43 6.73
N MET A 182 -14.35 -20.17 7.78
CA MET A 182 -14.28 -21.65 7.72
C MET A 182 -15.65 -22.30 7.74
N ASP A 183 -16.65 -21.71 8.40
CA ASP A 183 -18.01 -22.29 8.50
C ASP A 183 -18.80 -22.13 7.17
N THR A 184 -18.47 -21.14 6.36
CA THR A 184 -19.12 -20.93 5.05
C THR A 184 -18.62 -21.91 3.99
N LEU A 185 -17.35 -22.30 4.04
CA LEU A 185 -16.78 -23.29 3.11
C LEU A 185 -17.28 -24.71 3.42
N ALA A 186 -17.44 -25.06 4.69
CA ALA A 186 -17.97 -26.38 5.11
C ALA A 186 -19.44 -26.56 4.71
N ARG A 187 -20.25 -25.49 4.66
CA ARG A 187 -21.65 -25.53 4.22
C ARG A 187 -21.81 -25.75 2.73
N VAL A 188 -20.96 -25.10 1.92
CA VAL A 188 -21.01 -25.21 0.44
C VAL A 188 -20.59 -26.61 -0.01
N GLU A 189 -19.64 -27.26 0.67
CA GLU A 189 -19.22 -28.64 0.36
C GLU A 189 -20.25 -29.70 0.77
N ALA A 190 -21.09 -29.44 1.77
CA ALA A 190 -22.14 -30.34 2.21
C ALA A 190 -23.38 -30.32 1.28
N GLU A 191 -23.66 -29.20 0.60
CA GLU A 191 -24.80 -29.11 -0.34
C GLU A 191 -24.52 -29.70 -1.72
N ASN A 192 -23.26 -29.86 -2.11
CA ASN A 192 -22.87 -30.45 -3.41
C ASN A 192 -22.72 -31.97 -3.43
N LYS A 193 -23.10 -32.68 -2.31
CA LYS A 193 -23.05 -34.15 -2.17
C LYS A 193 -24.43 -34.81 -2.01
N LYS A 194 -25.51 -34.15 -2.47
CA LYS A 194 -26.82 -34.78 -2.52
C LYS A 194 -27.34 -34.88 -3.95
#